data_28ab7b2d21cc52f229b6223d193d66f6
#
_entry.id   28ab7b2d21cc52f229b6223d193d66f6
#
_cell.length_a   1.000
_cell.length_b   1.000
_cell.length_c   1.000
_cell.angle_alpha   90.00
_cell.angle_beta   90.00
_cell.angle_gamma   90.00
#
_symmetry.space_group_name_H-M   'P 1'
#
loop_
_entity.id
_entity.type
_entity.pdbx_description
1 polymer ?
#
loop_
_entity_poly.entity_id
_entity_poly.type
_entity_poly.pdbx_seq_one_letter_code
_entity_poly.pdbx_strand_id
1 'polypeptide(L)'
;MPIIRNSAKALLFHQGKLLLNSHLDRSGAPYYDLPGGGQEPFETMEEALIREVREETGLTVRPLRFLALAEEIFTNPQMRQRYPQYCHRVMHIFLAELVPGVPQTQAEPDFQQTGSVWVTPEEAGALPLVPIQLRGQIAQVLASSSPVYLGAVRRDEVCM
;
A
#
# COMPACT_ATOMS: atom_id res chain seq x y z
N MET A 1 -11.51 -3.52 -20.09
CA MET A 1 -10.86 -2.31 -20.59
C MET A 1 -9.74 -1.91 -19.65
N PRO A 2 -8.56 -1.61 -20.14
CA PRO A 2 -7.46 -1.11 -19.30
C PRO A 2 -7.83 0.23 -18.66
N ILE A 3 -7.49 0.39 -17.40
CA ILE A 3 -7.65 1.65 -16.67
C ILE A 3 -6.37 1.94 -15.89
N ILE A 4 -6.17 3.20 -15.55
CA ILE A 4 -5.17 3.61 -14.58
C ILE A 4 -5.84 3.62 -13.20
N ARG A 5 -5.41 2.72 -12.32
CA ARG A 5 -6.00 2.58 -10.99
C ARG A 5 -5.28 3.46 -9.99
N ASN A 6 -5.99 4.43 -9.47
CA ASN A 6 -5.52 5.20 -8.32
C ASN A 6 -5.74 4.43 -7.02
N SER A 7 -4.76 4.43 -6.16
CA SER A 7 -4.87 3.86 -4.83
C SER A 7 -4.27 4.77 -3.77
N ALA A 8 -4.80 4.67 -2.56
CA ALA A 8 -4.29 5.35 -1.37
C ALA A 8 -3.64 4.33 -0.46
N LYS A 9 -2.40 4.56 -0.06
CA LYS A 9 -1.58 3.68 0.78
C LYS A 9 -1.10 4.41 2.01
N ALA A 10 -1.07 3.73 3.16
CA ALA A 10 -0.68 4.31 4.43
C ALA A 10 0.72 3.88 4.87
N LEU A 11 1.60 4.84 5.17
CA LEU A 11 2.66 4.65 6.14
C LEU A 11 2.04 4.92 7.52
N LEU A 12 1.52 3.88 8.13
CA LEU A 12 0.84 3.95 9.41
C LEU A 12 1.82 3.66 10.53
N PHE A 13 2.18 4.71 11.28
CA PHE A 13 3.08 4.60 12.41
C PHE A 13 2.35 4.56 13.75
N HIS A 14 2.81 3.69 14.62
CA HIS A 14 2.39 3.61 16.01
C HIS A 14 3.55 3.07 16.85
N GLN A 15 3.95 3.83 17.88
CA GLN A 15 5.03 3.45 18.81
C GLN A 15 6.35 3.05 18.10
N GLY A 16 6.75 3.83 17.09
CA GLY A 16 7.98 3.62 16.34
C GLY A 16 7.95 2.48 15.32
N LYS A 17 6.81 1.86 15.12
CA LYS A 17 6.62 0.78 14.14
C LYS A 17 5.61 1.18 13.08
N LEU A 18 5.77 0.62 11.90
CA LEU A 18 4.81 0.76 10.81
C LEU A 18 4.07 -0.55 10.57
N LEU A 19 2.83 -0.43 10.13
CA LEU A 19 1.99 -1.59 9.80
C LEU A 19 2.18 -1.98 8.35
N LEU A 20 2.43 -3.26 8.12
CA LEU A 20 2.45 -3.86 6.79
C LEU A 20 1.42 -4.97 6.70
N ASN A 21 0.76 -5.09 5.57
CA ASN A 21 -0.02 -6.27 5.24
C ASN A 21 0.90 -7.36 4.70
N SER A 22 0.73 -8.58 5.19
CA SER A 22 1.47 -9.75 4.71
C SER A 22 0.65 -10.52 3.69
N HIS A 23 1.32 -10.99 2.64
CA HIS A 23 0.72 -11.73 1.52
C HIS A 23 1.56 -12.93 1.14
N LEU A 24 0.96 -13.87 0.44
CA LEU A 24 1.67 -14.93 -0.29
C LEU A 24 1.40 -14.77 -1.77
N ASP A 25 2.45 -14.84 -2.58
CA ASP A 25 2.31 -14.89 -4.02
C ASP A 25 1.87 -16.29 -4.49
N ARG A 26 1.72 -16.48 -5.81
CA ARG A 26 1.30 -17.76 -6.37
C ARG A 26 2.28 -18.90 -6.10
N SER A 27 3.55 -18.61 -5.87
CA SER A 27 4.57 -19.60 -5.52
C SER A 27 4.58 -19.96 -4.03
N GLY A 28 3.78 -19.23 -3.21
CA GLY A 28 3.80 -19.32 -1.76
C GLY A 28 4.89 -18.46 -1.12
N ALA A 29 5.58 -17.62 -1.88
CA ALA A 29 6.59 -16.72 -1.34
C ALA A 29 5.94 -15.52 -0.65
N PRO A 30 6.43 -15.11 0.53
CA PRO A 30 5.88 -13.97 1.25
C PRO A 30 6.28 -12.65 0.59
N TYR A 31 5.36 -11.71 0.58
CA TYR A 31 5.62 -10.30 0.29
C TYR A 31 4.76 -9.42 1.18
N TYR A 32 5.10 -8.16 1.25
CA TYR A 32 4.45 -7.19 2.14
C TYR A 32 4.09 -5.95 1.37
N ASP A 33 2.95 -5.33 1.71
CA ASP A 33 2.60 -4.02 1.18
C ASP A 33 2.08 -3.09 2.27
N LEU A 34 1.96 -1.82 1.90
CA LEU A 34 1.32 -0.83 2.74
C LEU A 34 -0.19 -1.08 2.77
N PRO A 35 -0.85 -0.96 3.93
CA PRO A 35 -2.31 -1.00 3.98
C PRO A 35 -2.93 0.12 3.15
N GLY A 36 -4.04 -0.18 2.51
CA GLY A 36 -4.75 0.71 1.62
C GLY A 36 -5.09 0.05 0.30
N GLY A 37 -5.85 0.75 -0.53
CA GLY A 37 -6.34 0.18 -1.79
C GLY A 37 -6.91 1.22 -2.74
N GLY A 38 -7.72 0.74 -3.68
CA GLY A 38 -8.23 1.54 -4.78
C GLY A 38 -9.25 2.59 -4.38
N GLN A 39 -9.10 3.78 -4.94
CA GLN A 39 -10.09 4.83 -4.85
C GLN A 39 -11.35 4.46 -5.64
N GLU A 40 -12.50 4.68 -5.03
CA GLU A 40 -13.80 4.55 -5.69
C GLU A 40 -14.28 5.89 -6.27
N PRO A 41 -15.19 5.88 -7.27
CA PRO A 41 -15.78 7.11 -7.78
C PRO A 41 -16.42 7.95 -6.67
N PHE A 42 -16.21 9.26 -6.73
CA PHE A 42 -16.73 10.26 -5.78
C PHE A 42 -16.11 10.23 -4.37
N GLU A 43 -15.11 9.41 -4.17
CA GLU A 43 -14.34 9.28 -2.93
C GLU A 43 -13.05 10.09 -3.05
N THR A 44 -12.67 10.83 -2.02
CA THR A 44 -11.33 11.44 -1.96
C THR A 44 -10.27 10.38 -1.68
N MET A 45 -8.99 10.69 -1.94
CA MET A 45 -7.89 9.79 -1.58
C MET A 45 -7.84 9.51 -0.08
N GLU A 46 -8.12 10.51 0.74
CA GLU A 46 -8.14 10.35 2.20
C GLU A 46 -9.29 9.45 2.66
N GLU A 47 -10.47 9.60 2.07
CA GLU A 47 -11.62 8.73 2.33
C GLU A 47 -11.31 7.27 1.91
N ALA A 48 -10.71 7.09 0.74
CA ALA A 48 -10.27 5.76 0.27
C ALA A 48 -9.28 5.14 1.25
N LEU A 49 -8.30 5.91 1.73
CA LEU A 49 -7.32 5.43 2.69
C LEU A 49 -7.97 4.92 3.98
N ILE A 50 -8.86 5.72 4.54
CA ILE A 50 -9.55 5.39 5.80
C ILE A 50 -10.40 4.14 5.63
N ARG A 51 -11.15 4.06 4.54
CA ARG A 51 -12.01 2.91 4.24
C ARG A 51 -11.20 1.63 4.04
N GLU A 52 -10.20 1.67 3.17
CA GLU A 52 -9.39 0.50 2.81
C GLU A 52 -8.58 -0.03 4.01
N VAL A 53 -7.95 0.85 4.79
CA VAL A 53 -7.21 0.43 5.98
C VAL A 53 -8.15 -0.24 6.98
N ARG A 54 -9.35 0.30 7.15
CA ARG A 54 -10.35 -0.29 8.05
C ARG A 54 -10.82 -1.66 7.55
N GLU A 55 -11.07 -1.81 6.26
CA GLU A 55 -11.47 -3.10 5.68
C GLU A 55 -10.37 -4.15 5.86
N GLU A 56 -9.13 -3.82 5.51
CA GLU A 56 -8.02 -4.78 5.53
C GLU A 56 -7.52 -5.12 6.93
N THR A 57 -7.58 -4.19 7.88
CA THR A 57 -6.91 -4.31 9.18
C THR A 57 -7.85 -4.16 10.38
N GLY A 58 -9.04 -3.64 10.18
CA GLY A 58 -9.97 -3.30 11.25
C GLY A 58 -9.61 -2.03 12.02
N LEU A 59 -8.53 -1.35 11.65
CA LEU A 59 -8.05 -0.15 12.34
C LEU A 59 -8.64 1.13 11.75
N THR A 60 -8.91 2.10 12.61
CA THR A 60 -9.33 3.44 12.19
C THR A 60 -8.13 4.38 12.21
N VAL A 61 -7.87 5.00 11.08
CA VAL A 61 -6.69 5.86 10.87
C VAL A 61 -7.10 7.28 10.49
N ARG A 62 -6.17 8.20 10.70
CA ARG A 62 -6.26 9.58 10.24
C ARG A 62 -5.05 9.89 9.39
N PRO A 63 -5.22 10.31 8.11
CA PRO A 63 -4.11 10.79 7.30
C PRO A 63 -3.58 12.11 7.87
N LEU A 64 -2.26 12.24 7.93
CA LEU A 64 -1.57 13.42 8.45
C LEU A 64 -1.03 14.30 7.34
N ARG A 65 -0.36 13.69 6.35
CA ARG A 65 0.14 14.40 5.18
C ARG A 65 0.45 13.45 4.02
N PHE A 66 0.40 13.96 2.82
CA PHE A 66 0.82 13.26 1.60
C PHE A 66 2.35 13.19 1.57
N LEU A 67 2.89 11.99 1.42
CA LEU A 67 4.32 11.73 1.46
C LEU A 67 4.95 11.50 0.10
N ALA A 68 4.34 10.66 -0.72
CA ALA A 68 4.96 10.19 -1.94
C ALA A 68 3.96 9.62 -2.93
N LEU A 69 4.38 9.57 -4.20
CA LEU A 69 3.66 8.93 -5.27
C LEU A 69 4.58 7.93 -5.96
N ALA A 70 4.08 6.72 -6.19
CA ALA A 70 4.78 5.68 -6.93
C ALA A 70 3.88 5.11 -8.02
N GLU A 71 4.46 4.77 -9.15
CA GLU A 71 3.75 4.10 -10.24
C GLU A 71 4.27 2.69 -10.45
N GLU A 72 3.36 1.79 -10.79
CA GLU A 72 3.70 0.42 -11.14
C GLU A 72 2.93 -0.01 -12.38
N ILE A 73 3.65 -0.54 -13.36
CA ILE A 73 3.09 -0.96 -14.64
C ILE A 73 3.50 -2.40 -14.91
N PHE A 74 2.51 -3.29 -14.95
CA PHE A 74 2.75 -4.67 -15.37
C PHE A 74 2.81 -4.76 -16.88
N THR A 75 3.87 -5.36 -17.39
CA THR A 75 4.12 -5.52 -18.83
C THR A 75 3.74 -6.90 -19.35
N ASN A 76 3.55 -7.87 -18.46
CA ASN A 76 3.20 -9.24 -18.81
C ASN A 76 1.88 -9.30 -19.60
N PRO A 77 1.86 -9.87 -20.83
CA PRO A 77 0.67 -9.90 -21.66
C PRO A 77 -0.50 -10.67 -21.05
N GLN A 78 -0.21 -11.77 -20.33
CA GLN A 78 -1.25 -12.58 -19.68
C GLN A 78 -1.93 -11.81 -18.56
N MET A 79 -1.15 -11.06 -17.79
CA MET A 79 -1.68 -10.17 -16.75
C MET A 79 -2.58 -9.09 -17.36
N ARG A 80 -2.13 -8.45 -18.43
CA ARG A 80 -2.89 -7.40 -19.11
C ARG A 80 -4.18 -7.91 -19.72
N GLN A 81 -4.18 -9.15 -20.21
CA GLN A 81 -5.39 -9.78 -20.74
C GLN A 81 -6.36 -10.17 -19.64
N ARG A 82 -5.87 -10.75 -18.54
CA ARG A 82 -6.70 -11.32 -17.48
C ARG A 82 -7.17 -10.28 -16.46
N TYR A 83 -6.31 -9.31 -16.16
CA TYR A 83 -6.55 -8.31 -15.11
C TYR A 83 -6.20 -6.90 -15.57
N PRO A 84 -6.78 -6.40 -16.68
CA PRO A 84 -6.38 -5.12 -17.27
C PRO A 84 -6.55 -3.92 -16.31
N GLN A 85 -7.50 -4.02 -15.39
CA GLN A 85 -7.78 -2.98 -14.40
C GLN A 85 -6.75 -2.88 -13.27
N TYR A 86 -5.81 -3.83 -13.18
CA TYR A 86 -4.76 -3.84 -12.13
C TYR A 86 -3.35 -3.64 -12.69
N CYS A 87 -3.21 -3.49 -13.99
CA CYS A 87 -1.90 -3.48 -14.63
C CYS A 87 -1.21 -2.12 -14.69
N HIS A 88 -1.91 -1.04 -14.34
CA HIS A 88 -1.31 0.28 -14.18
C HIS A 88 -1.85 0.90 -12.89
N ARG A 89 -0.98 1.04 -11.90
CA ARG A 89 -1.34 1.55 -10.59
C ARG A 89 -0.57 2.82 -10.26
N VAL A 90 -1.28 3.81 -9.74
CA VAL A 90 -0.71 5.05 -9.19
C VAL A 90 -1.00 5.03 -7.70
N MET A 91 0.04 4.87 -6.90
CA MET A 91 -0.07 4.72 -5.45
C MET A 91 0.25 6.04 -4.77
N HIS A 92 -0.74 6.60 -4.08
CA HIS A 92 -0.63 7.82 -3.28
C HIS A 92 -0.35 7.41 -1.83
N ILE A 93 0.84 7.72 -1.34
CA ILE A 93 1.33 7.29 -0.03
C ILE A 93 1.17 8.42 0.97
N PHE A 94 0.42 8.17 2.05
CA PHE A 94 0.16 9.10 3.13
C PHE A 94 0.80 8.65 4.43
N LEU A 95 1.36 9.59 5.18
CA LEU A 95 1.61 9.36 6.59
C LEU A 95 0.27 9.33 7.32
N ALA A 96 0.06 8.32 8.15
CA ALA A 96 -1.17 8.16 8.91
C ALA A 96 -0.87 7.77 10.35
N GLU A 97 -1.83 8.02 11.22
CA GLU A 97 -1.81 7.61 12.62
C GLU A 97 -3.11 6.93 13.02
N LEU A 98 -3.07 6.14 14.08
CA LEU A 98 -4.29 5.57 14.67
C LEU A 98 -5.14 6.66 15.31
N VAL A 99 -6.46 6.56 15.16
CA VAL A 99 -7.39 7.40 15.90
C VAL A 99 -7.58 6.81 17.29
N PRO A 100 -7.25 7.56 18.37
CA PRO A 100 -7.38 7.05 19.73
C PRO A 100 -8.83 6.72 20.10
N GLY A 101 -9.03 5.68 20.91
CA GLY A 101 -10.32 5.34 21.49
C GLY A 101 -11.33 4.71 20.53
N VAL A 102 -10.95 4.40 19.30
CA VAL A 102 -11.80 3.68 18.35
C VAL A 102 -11.44 2.19 18.42
N PRO A 103 -12.40 1.31 18.75
CA PRO A 103 -12.14 -0.13 18.79
C PRO A 103 -11.79 -0.68 17.41
N GLN A 104 -10.90 -1.65 17.36
CA GLN A 104 -10.61 -2.40 16.15
C GLN A 104 -11.85 -3.20 15.74
N THR A 105 -12.23 -3.12 14.48
CA THR A 105 -13.30 -3.93 13.89
C THR A 105 -12.75 -5.24 13.31
N GLN A 106 -13.63 -6.13 12.91
CA GLN A 106 -13.23 -7.33 12.18
C GLN A 106 -12.63 -6.94 10.82
N ALA A 107 -11.45 -7.46 10.52
CA ALA A 107 -10.82 -7.26 9.23
C ALA A 107 -11.46 -8.14 8.15
N GLU A 108 -11.54 -7.60 6.94
CA GLU A 108 -11.91 -8.32 5.72
C GLU A 108 -10.66 -8.33 4.81
N PRO A 109 -9.79 -9.34 4.94
CA PRO A 109 -8.52 -9.36 4.22
C PRO A 109 -8.73 -9.43 2.70
N ASP A 110 -7.87 -8.73 1.99
CA ASP A 110 -7.80 -8.78 0.54
C ASP A 110 -7.36 -10.17 0.04
N PHE A 111 -7.54 -10.41 -1.25
CA PHE A 111 -7.06 -11.62 -1.91
C PHE A 111 -5.54 -11.79 -1.68
N GLN A 112 -5.12 -12.98 -1.25
CA GLN A 112 -3.74 -13.32 -0.89
C GLN A 112 -3.21 -12.68 0.40
N GLN A 113 -3.93 -11.79 1.04
CA GLN A 113 -3.53 -11.24 2.33
C GLN A 113 -3.64 -12.31 3.42
N THR A 114 -2.54 -12.54 4.15
CA THR A 114 -2.48 -13.53 5.25
C THR A 114 -2.58 -12.90 6.63
N GLY A 115 -2.43 -11.59 6.74
CA GLY A 115 -2.50 -10.85 7.99
C GLY A 115 -1.82 -9.49 7.90
N SER A 116 -1.49 -8.96 9.05
CA SER A 116 -0.76 -7.69 9.21
C SER A 116 0.31 -7.82 10.28
N VAL A 117 1.39 -7.06 10.13
CA VAL A 117 2.53 -7.10 11.06
C VAL A 117 3.04 -5.69 11.30
N TRP A 118 3.40 -5.42 12.57
CA TRP A 118 4.07 -4.17 12.96
C TRP A 118 5.58 -4.39 12.93
N VAL A 119 6.29 -3.57 12.17
CA VAL A 119 7.73 -3.65 12.01
C VAL A 119 8.38 -2.28 12.18
N THR A 120 9.64 -2.27 12.58
CA THR A 120 10.43 -1.02 12.53
C THR A 120 10.76 -0.65 11.08
N PRO A 121 11.08 0.62 10.79
CA PRO A 121 11.56 1.02 9.47
C PRO A 121 12.77 0.22 8.98
N GLU A 122 13.65 -0.17 9.88
CA GLU A 122 14.82 -1.01 9.57
C GLU A 122 14.42 -2.42 9.15
N GLU A 123 13.52 -3.04 9.91
CA GLU A 123 12.97 -4.36 9.58
C GLU A 123 12.24 -4.33 8.23
N ALA A 124 11.46 -3.28 7.96
CA ALA A 124 10.78 -3.10 6.69
C ALA A 124 11.76 -3.04 5.50
N GLY A 125 12.94 -2.44 5.70
CA GLY A 125 13.98 -2.36 4.68
C GLY A 125 14.54 -3.72 4.25
N ALA A 126 14.41 -4.75 5.09
CA ALA A 126 14.86 -6.12 4.81
C ALA A 126 13.77 -7.00 4.21
N LEU A 127 12.53 -6.52 4.13
CA LEU A 127 11.40 -7.28 3.64
C LEU A 127 11.15 -7.05 2.13
N PRO A 128 10.54 -8.02 1.44
CA PRO A 128 10.07 -7.84 0.07
C PRO A 128 8.82 -6.94 0.02
N LEU A 129 9.07 -5.65 0.19
CA LEU A 129 8.05 -4.60 0.29
C LEU A 129 7.60 -4.11 -1.09
N VAL A 130 6.30 -3.85 -1.21
CA VAL A 130 5.66 -3.18 -2.35
C VAL A 130 5.02 -1.87 -1.84
N PRO A 131 5.19 -0.73 -2.52
CA PRO A 131 5.91 -0.53 -3.78
C PRO A 131 7.44 -0.71 -3.63
N ILE A 132 8.03 -1.30 -4.66
CA ILE A 132 9.48 -1.61 -4.67
C ILE A 132 10.32 -0.34 -4.49
N GLN A 133 9.88 0.78 -5.02
CA GLN A 133 10.56 2.06 -4.93
C GLN A 133 10.74 2.55 -3.49
N LEU A 134 9.90 2.07 -2.57
CA LEU A 134 9.98 2.48 -1.17
C LEU A 134 11.05 1.70 -0.38
N ARG A 135 11.55 0.61 -0.92
CA ARG A 135 12.61 -0.20 -0.28
C ARG A 135 13.84 0.65 -0.03
N GLY A 136 14.28 0.72 1.22
CA GLY A 136 15.44 1.53 1.63
C GLY A 136 15.21 3.06 1.60
N GLN A 137 14.00 3.54 1.31
CA GLN A 137 13.70 4.97 1.20
C GLN A 137 12.69 5.50 2.22
N ILE A 138 12.20 4.65 3.11
CA ILE A 138 11.17 5.05 4.09
C ILE A 138 11.64 6.24 4.94
N ALA A 139 12.85 6.19 5.47
CA ALA A 139 13.39 7.27 6.29
C ALA A 139 13.53 8.59 5.53
N GLN A 140 13.97 8.54 4.27
CA GLN A 140 14.12 9.72 3.42
C GLN A 140 12.76 10.34 3.08
N VAL A 141 11.77 9.51 2.76
CA VAL A 141 10.40 9.95 2.46
C VAL A 141 9.77 10.64 3.67
N LEU A 142 9.95 10.06 4.87
CA LEU A 142 9.47 10.64 6.11
C LEU A 142 10.15 11.96 6.48
N ALA A 143 11.44 12.07 6.20
CA ALA A 143 12.23 13.27 6.50
C ALA A 143 12.03 14.40 5.48
N SER A 144 11.46 14.13 4.31
CA SER A 144 11.24 15.13 3.27
C SER A 144 10.19 16.14 3.70
N SER A 145 10.48 17.43 3.46
CA SER A 145 9.54 18.53 3.74
C SER A 145 8.45 18.69 2.69
N SER A 146 8.57 18.02 1.55
CA SER A 146 7.63 18.05 0.43
C SER A 146 7.39 16.63 -0.10
N PRO A 147 6.25 16.39 -0.77
CA PRO A 147 5.98 15.09 -1.38
C PRO A 147 7.05 14.68 -2.39
N VAL A 148 7.34 13.38 -2.45
CA VAL A 148 8.38 12.80 -3.29
C VAL A 148 7.75 11.95 -4.39
N TYR A 149 8.11 12.20 -5.65
CA TYR A 149 7.80 11.25 -6.72
C TYR A 149 8.85 10.14 -6.75
N LEU A 150 8.45 8.92 -6.43
CA LEU A 150 9.34 7.75 -6.37
C LEU A 150 9.59 7.10 -7.74
N GLY A 151 8.94 7.60 -8.78
CA GLY A 151 9.09 7.08 -10.13
C GLY A 151 8.18 5.90 -10.44
N ALA A 152 8.34 5.38 -11.64
CA ALA A 152 7.59 4.26 -12.16
C ALA A 152 8.48 3.01 -12.28
N VAL A 153 7.93 1.85 -11.91
CA VAL A 153 8.55 0.55 -12.11
C VAL A 153 7.73 -0.27 -13.10
N ARG A 154 8.40 -0.88 -14.08
CA ARG A 154 7.80 -1.84 -15.01
C ARG A 154 8.13 -3.25 -14.55
N ARG A 155 7.12 -4.09 -14.44
CA ARG A 155 7.25 -5.47 -13.93
C ARG A 155 6.67 -6.44 -14.95
N ASP A 156 7.42 -7.50 -15.24
CA ASP A 156 6.97 -8.57 -16.15
C ASP A 156 6.42 -9.80 -15.39
N GLU A 157 6.36 -9.73 -14.08
CA GLU A 157 5.89 -10.80 -13.22
C GLU A 157 4.37 -10.98 -13.30
N VAL A 158 3.91 -12.16 -12.98
CA VAL A 158 2.50 -12.49 -12.78
C VAL A 158 2.24 -12.41 -11.26
N CYS A 159 1.74 -11.28 -10.79
CA CYS A 159 1.56 -10.99 -9.35
C CYS A 159 0.27 -11.51 -8.74
N MET A 160 -0.60 -12.13 -9.52
CA MET A 160 -1.89 -12.64 -9.00
C MET A 160 -2.14 -14.09 -9.35
#